data_7e6714754d5539960a307d5faaace98b
#
_entry.id   7e6714754d5539960a307d5faaace98b
#
_cell.length_a   1.000
_cell.length_b   1.000
_cell.length_c   1.000
_cell.angle_alpha   90.00
_cell.angle_beta   90.00
_cell.angle_gamma   90.00
#
_symmetry.space_group_name_H-M   'P 1'
#
loop_
_entity.id
_entity.type
_entity.pdbx_description
1 polymer ?
#
loop_
_entity_poly.entity_id
_entity_poly.type
_entity_poly.pdbx_seq_one_letter_code
_entity_poly.pdbx_strand_id
1 'polypeptide(L)'
;VEMAKRNYIFNTIKDVYALYGFQQIETPAMETLQTLMGKYGEEGDKLLFKILNSGDYMNKVSDEDIHSLGSLKLAAKLCEKGLRYDLTVPFARYVVQHRDELQMPFKRYQIQPVWRADRPQKGRYREFYQCDADVVGSDSLLNEVELMQIVDTVFTKFGVRVCIKINNRKILTGIAEVIGEAEKIVDITVAIDKLDKIGLDNVNEELRNDGISEEAIEKLQPIISLSGSNDEKLEVISKVLEGSEIGLKGVEETKFILDTLKSVGLNNEIELDLTLARGLN
;
A
#
# COMPACT_ATOMS: atom_id res chain seq x y z
N VAL A 1 12.11 -29.42 -3.39
CA VAL A 1 10.65 -29.18 -3.53
C VAL A 1 10.35 -27.69 -3.35
N GLU A 2 10.74 -27.07 -2.23
CA GLU A 2 10.41 -25.66 -1.94
C GLU A 2 10.99 -24.66 -2.96
N MET A 3 12.24 -24.83 -3.36
CA MET A 3 12.86 -23.98 -4.39
C MET A 3 12.17 -24.12 -5.75
N ALA A 4 11.72 -25.33 -6.10
CA ALA A 4 10.98 -25.55 -7.35
C ALA A 4 9.64 -24.80 -7.34
N LYS A 5 8.91 -24.81 -6.21
CA LYS A 5 7.66 -24.04 -6.04
C LYS A 5 7.92 -22.53 -6.13
N ARG A 6 8.96 -22.05 -5.44
CA ARG A 6 9.34 -20.62 -5.47
C ARG A 6 9.70 -20.17 -6.89
N ASN A 7 10.51 -20.95 -7.59
CA ASN A 7 10.89 -20.63 -8.97
C ASN A 7 9.67 -20.65 -9.90
N TYR A 8 8.74 -21.60 -9.73
CA TYR A 8 7.49 -21.62 -10.49
C TYR A 8 6.68 -20.32 -10.26
N ILE A 9 6.51 -19.91 -9.00
CA ILE A 9 5.81 -18.67 -8.65
C ILE A 9 6.48 -17.47 -9.30
N PHE A 10 7.80 -17.30 -9.10
CA PHE A 10 8.53 -16.16 -9.63
C PHE A 10 8.53 -16.12 -11.15
N ASN A 11 8.74 -17.24 -11.81
CA ASN A 11 8.75 -17.29 -13.27
C ASN A 11 7.36 -16.95 -13.83
N THR A 12 6.29 -17.49 -13.24
CA THR A 12 4.92 -17.17 -13.66
C THR A 12 4.65 -15.67 -13.55
N ILE A 13 5.03 -15.04 -12.43
CA ILE A 13 4.85 -13.59 -12.23
C ILE A 13 5.69 -12.80 -13.23
N LYS A 14 6.97 -13.16 -13.44
CA LYS A 14 7.86 -12.50 -14.40
C LYS A 14 7.30 -12.55 -15.81
N ASP A 15 6.82 -13.71 -16.24
CA ASP A 15 6.23 -13.90 -17.57
C ASP A 15 5.00 -13.01 -17.76
N VAL A 16 4.16 -12.87 -16.74
CA VAL A 16 3.00 -11.99 -16.80
C VAL A 16 3.46 -10.52 -16.86
N TYR A 17 4.38 -10.08 -16.00
CA TYR A 17 4.91 -8.72 -16.06
C TYR A 17 5.51 -8.38 -17.44
N ALA A 18 6.28 -9.30 -18.01
CA ALA A 18 6.86 -9.12 -19.34
C ALA A 18 5.78 -9.00 -20.43
N LEU A 19 4.68 -9.77 -20.32
CA LEU A 19 3.55 -9.71 -21.25
C LEU A 19 2.91 -8.32 -21.28
N TYR A 20 2.88 -7.63 -20.13
CA TYR A 20 2.34 -6.26 -20.01
C TYR A 20 3.41 -5.17 -20.23
N GLY A 21 4.61 -5.52 -20.68
CA GLY A 21 5.67 -4.59 -21.05
C GLY A 21 6.44 -4.01 -19.84
N PHE A 22 6.35 -4.63 -18.66
CA PHE A 22 7.14 -4.22 -17.51
C PHE A 22 8.59 -4.69 -17.66
N GLN A 23 9.54 -3.81 -17.38
CA GLN A 23 10.96 -4.08 -17.39
C GLN A 23 11.46 -4.50 -16.02
N GLN A 24 12.31 -5.53 -15.96
CA GLN A 24 12.93 -5.94 -14.71
C GLN A 24 14.03 -4.96 -14.31
N ILE A 25 13.98 -4.50 -13.07
CA ILE A 25 15.12 -3.83 -12.42
C ILE A 25 15.45 -4.51 -11.09
N GLU A 26 16.64 -4.21 -10.58
CA GLU A 26 17.08 -4.57 -9.24
C GLU A 26 17.73 -3.35 -8.58
N THR A 27 17.55 -3.24 -7.27
CA THR A 27 18.19 -2.21 -6.45
C THR A 27 19.02 -2.87 -5.34
N PRO A 28 20.03 -2.18 -4.79
CA PRO A 28 20.81 -2.73 -3.67
C PRO A 28 19.95 -3.06 -2.46
N ALA A 29 20.33 -4.11 -1.73
CA ALA A 29 19.66 -4.50 -0.48
C ALA A 29 19.83 -3.46 0.63
N MET A 30 20.95 -2.73 0.59
CA MET A 30 21.29 -1.67 1.54
C MET A 30 21.04 -0.30 0.95
N GLU A 31 20.35 0.53 1.69
CA GLU A 31 20.13 1.95 1.41
C GLU A 31 20.67 2.81 2.54
N THR A 32 20.92 4.09 2.26
CA THR A 32 21.26 5.02 3.34
C THR A 32 20.08 5.21 4.29
N LEU A 33 20.32 5.34 5.58
CA LEU A 33 19.24 5.62 6.52
C LEU A 33 18.55 6.96 6.22
N GLN A 34 19.25 7.93 5.64
CA GLN A 34 18.65 9.17 5.18
C GLN A 34 17.57 8.95 4.10
N THR A 35 17.77 7.97 3.22
CA THR A 35 16.77 7.60 2.21
C THR A 35 15.58 6.87 2.82
N LEU A 36 15.82 6.00 3.81
CA LEU A 36 14.80 5.14 4.39
C LEU A 36 13.95 5.83 5.47
N MET A 37 14.60 6.60 6.37
CA MET A 37 13.96 7.20 7.54
C MET A 37 12.93 8.26 7.15
N GLY A 38 11.84 8.32 7.92
CA GLY A 38 10.76 9.28 7.73
C GLY A 38 9.84 9.00 6.52
N LYS A 39 9.96 7.81 5.90
CA LYS A 39 9.14 7.42 4.75
C LYS A 39 8.02 6.45 5.11
N TYR A 40 8.13 5.79 6.25
CA TYR A 40 7.24 4.72 6.70
C TYR A 40 6.47 5.06 7.97
N GLY A 41 6.49 6.33 8.40
CA GLY A 41 5.97 6.77 9.70
C GLY A 41 6.83 6.31 10.88
N GLU A 42 6.49 6.73 12.09
CA GLU A 42 7.27 6.41 13.29
C GLU A 42 7.34 4.90 13.58
N GLU A 43 6.27 4.18 13.31
CA GLU A 43 6.22 2.74 13.55
C GLU A 43 7.08 1.99 12.54
N GLY A 44 7.01 2.35 11.26
CA GLY A 44 7.84 1.77 10.22
C GLY A 44 9.33 2.03 10.44
N ASP A 45 9.70 3.23 10.88
CA ASP A 45 11.09 3.59 11.18
C ASP A 45 11.69 2.74 12.33
N LYS A 46 10.85 2.28 13.28
CA LYS A 46 11.26 1.33 14.34
C LYS A 46 11.53 -0.07 13.80
N LEU A 47 10.91 -0.44 12.68
CA LEU A 47 11.03 -1.75 12.05
C LEU A 47 12.19 -1.84 11.04
N LEU A 48 12.90 -0.73 10.77
CA LEU A 48 14.08 -0.73 9.91
C LEU A 48 15.26 -1.47 10.56
N PHE A 49 15.81 -2.45 9.87
CA PHE A 49 17.11 -3.03 10.24
C PHE A 49 18.22 -2.05 9.91
N LYS A 50 18.94 -1.61 10.93
CA LYS A 50 20.08 -0.71 10.84
C LYS A 50 21.35 -1.52 10.78
N ILE A 51 22.30 -1.13 9.91
CA ILE A 51 23.58 -1.82 9.70
C ILE A 51 24.66 -1.00 10.35
N LEU A 52 25.37 -1.62 11.29
CA LEU A 52 26.51 -1.02 11.96
C LEU A 52 27.58 -0.65 10.95
N ASN A 53 28.17 0.54 11.06
CA ASN A 53 29.25 0.99 10.18
C ASN A 53 30.45 0.04 10.22
N SER A 54 31.10 -0.15 9.08
CA SER A 54 32.31 -0.96 8.99
C SER A 54 33.53 -0.24 9.56
N GLY A 55 34.51 -1.00 10.01
CA GLY A 55 35.73 -0.46 10.60
C GLY A 55 35.53 0.00 12.05
N ASP A 56 36.12 1.13 12.42
CA ASP A 56 35.93 1.72 13.75
C ASP A 56 34.62 2.50 13.80
N TYR A 57 33.53 1.79 14.07
CA TYR A 57 32.16 2.34 14.11
C TYR A 57 31.95 3.26 15.32
N MET A 58 32.84 3.26 16.32
CA MET A 58 32.77 4.14 17.48
C MET A 58 33.44 5.49 17.24
N ASN A 59 34.19 5.70 16.17
CA ASN A 59 34.99 6.92 15.94
C ASN A 59 34.19 8.24 15.91
N LYS A 60 32.89 8.15 15.66
CA LYS A 60 31.96 9.30 15.64
C LYS A 60 31.13 9.43 16.93
N VAL A 61 31.40 8.60 17.93
CA VAL A 61 30.61 8.50 19.16
C VAL A 61 31.49 8.85 20.36
N SER A 62 31.08 9.86 21.12
CA SER A 62 31.75 10.22 22.38
C SER A 62 31.15 9.46 23.55
N ASP A 63 31.86 9.43 24.68
CA ASP A 63 31.34 8.87 25.94
C ASP A 63 30.06 9.63 26.39
N GLU A 64 29.99 10.92 26.14
CA GLU A 64 28.80 11.71 26.41
C GLU A 64 27.60 11.27 25.54
N ASP A 65 27.82 10.98 24.26
CA ASP A 65 26.79 10.46 23.35
C ASP A 65 26.18 9.16 23.87
N ILE A 66 27.04 8.25 24.38
CA ILE A 66 26.59 6.94 24.90
C ILE A 66 25.66 7.12 26.10
N HIS A 67 25.92 8.11 26.95
CA HIS A 67 25.17 8.30 28.19
C HIS A 67 23.97 9.26 28.05
N SER A 68 24.01 10.18 27.07
CA SER A 68 23.00 11.24 26.92
C SER A 68 22.02 11.02 25.76
N LEU A 69 22.44 10.29 24.69
CA LEU A 69 21.58 10.08 23.53
C LEU A 69 20.63 8.92 23.71
N GLY A 70 19.38 9.12 23.32
CA GLY A 70 18.45 7.99 23.14
C GLY A 70 18.86 7.09 21.98
N SER A 71 18.39 5.84 22.00
CA SER A 71 18.80 4.77 21.07
C SER A 71 18.68 5.15 19.57
N LEU A 72 17.67 5.93 19.17
CA LEU A 72 17.51 6.37 17.78
C LEU A 72 18.60 7.36 17.34
N LYS A 73 18.95 8.32 18.20
CA LYS A 73 20.00 9.31 17.91
C LYS A 73 21.38 8.66 17.92
N LEU A 74 21.63 7.74 18.85
CA LEU A 74 22.86 6.99 18.91
C LEU A 74 23.00 6.06 17.68
N ALA A 75 21.94 5.36 17.29
CA ALA A 75 21.94 4.54 16.10
C ALA A 75 22.27 5.32 14.82
N ALA A 76 21.82 6.58 14.70
CA ALA A 76 22.16 7.43 13.56
C ALA A 76 23.66 7.77 13.46
N LYS A 77 24.42 7.74 14.58
CA LYS A 77 25.88 7.90 14.59
C LYS A 77 26.61 6.60 14.26
N LEU A 78 26.04 5.46 14.67
CA LEU A 78 26.64 4.13 14.52
C LEU A 78 26.31 3.48 13.18
N CYS A 79 25.23 3.89 12.53
CA CYS A 79 24.68 3.26 11.33
C CYS A 79 24.39 4.32 10.26
N GLU A 80 25.07 4.25 9.14
CA GLU A 80 24.80 5.09 7.96
C GLU A 80 23.83 4.43 7.00
N LYS A 81 23.69 3.11 7.08
CA LYS A 81 22.88 2.28 6.19
C LYS A 81 21.90 1.41 6.96
N GLY A 82 20.86 0.99 6.25
CA GLY A 82 19.90 -0.01 6.71
C GLY A 82 19.52 -0.95 5.57
N LEU A 83 18.87 -2.05 5.90
CA LEU A 83 18.25 -2.92 4.91
C LEU A 83 16.93 -2.28 4.43
N ARG A 84 16.68 -2.37 3.12
CA ARG A 84 15.42 -1.85 2.55
C ARG A 84 14.21 -2.51 3.17
N TYR A 85 13.24 -1.71 3.52
CA TYR A 85 11.98 -2.11 4.15
C TYR A 85 10.93 -2.58 3.12
N ASP A 86 10.97 -1.98 1.94
CA ASP A 86 10.17 -2.27 0.75
C ASP A 86 11.00 -2.08 -0.51
N LEU A 87 10.35 -2.19 -1.68
CA LEU A 87 10.97 -1.91 -2.97
C LEU A 87 10.58 -0.53 -3.54
N THR A 88 9.59 0.15 -2.94
CA THR A 88 9.07 1.44 -3.43
C THR A 88 10.05 2.58 -3.19
N VAL A 89 10.61 2.71 -1.98
CA VAL A 89 11.57 3.78 -1.67
C VAL A 89 12.87 3.64 -2.48
N PRO A 90 13.51 2.44 -2.57
CA PRO A 90 14.63 2.23 -3.47
C PRO A 90 14.30 2.52 -4.94
N PHE A 91 13.10 2.19 -5.39
CA PHE A 91 12.65 2.50 -6.75
C PHE A 91 12.50 4.00 -6.98
N ALA A 92 11.89 4.73 -6.05
CA ALA A 92 11.80 6.20 -6.16
C ALA A 92 13.18 6.84 -6.29
N ARG A 93 14.17 6.39 -5.50
CA ARG A 93 15.57 6.82 -5.63
C ARG A 93 16.14 6.47 -7.01
N TYR A 94 15.90 5.26 -7.51
CA TYR A 94 16.34 4.82 -8.83
C TYR A 94 15.79 5.73 -9.94
N VAL A 95 14.49 6.04 -9.91
CA VAL A 95 13.85 6.94 -10.89
C VAL A 95 14.49 8.34 -10.87
N VAL A 96 14.74 8.90 -9.67
CA VAL A 96 15.38 10.21 -9.55
C VAL A 96 16.80 10.20 -10.11
N GLN A 97 17.58 9.15 -9.84
CA GLN A 97 18.96 9.03 -10.30
C GLN A 97 19.08 8.82 -11.81
N HIS A 98 18.13 8.15 -12.44
CA HIS A 98 18.14 7.79 -13.86
C HIS A 98 17.09 8.55 -14.68
N ARG A 99 16.52 9.65 -14.14
CA ARG A 99 15.37 10.34 -14.76
C ARG A 99 15.62 10.78 -16.20
N ASP A 100 16.87 11.12 -16.53
CA ASP A 100 17.27 11.61 -17.86
C ASP A 100 17.52 10.45 -18.85
N GLU A 101 17.58 9.20 -18.37
CA GLU A 101 17.79 7.97 -19.13
C GLU A 101 16.48 7.19 -19.34
N LEU A 102 15.49 7.40 -18.46
CA LEU A 102 14.23 6.68 -18.49
C LEU A 102 13.24 7.29 -19.46
N GLN A 103 12.66 6.44 -20.31
CA GLN A 103 11.52 6.83 -21.14
C GLN A 103 10.22 6.74 -20.35
N MET A 104 9.45 7.81 -20.35
CA MET A 104 8.12 7.84 -19.67
C MET A 104 7.00 7.54 -20.68
N PRO A 105 5.95 6.84 -20.26
CA PRO A 105 5.77 6.20 -18.97
C PRO A 105 6.72 5.02 -18.79
N PHE A 106 7.32 4.92 -17.60
CA PHE A 106 8.22 3.83 -17.25
C PHE A 106 7.49 2.77 -16.43
N LYS A 107 7.42 1.56 -16.96
CA LYS A 107 6.85 0.38 -16.32
C LYS A 107 7.98 -0.51 -15.83
N ARG A 108 8.08 -0.71 -14.52
CA ARG A 108 9.10 -1.61 -13.95
C ARG A 108 8.45 -2.70 -13.11
N TYR A 109 9.11 -3.84 -13.02
CA TYR A 109 8.86 -4.81 -11.97
C TYR A 109 10.14 -5.17 -11.23
N GLN A 110 9.96 -5.61 -9.98
CA GLN A 110 11.06 -6.00 -9.11
C GLN A 110 10.62 -7.19 -8.24
N ILE A 111 11.43 -8.25 -8.19
CA ILE A 111 11.18 -9.41 -7.36
C ILE A 111 12.44 -9.63 -6.52
N GLN A 112 12.43 -9.09 -5.32
CA GLN A 112 13.59 -9.10 -4.43
C GLN A 112 13.17 -9.22 -2.96
N PRO A 113 14.09 -9.68 -2.07
CA PRO A 113 13.82 -9.74 -0.66
C PRO A 113 13.80 -8.35 -0.02
N VAL A 114 12.99 -8.19 1.01
CA VAL A 114 12.90 -7.02 1.88
C VAL A 114 12.96 -7.47 3.34
N TRP A 115 13.29 -6.53 4.25
CA TRP A 115 13.53 -6.85 5.65
C TRP A 115 12.76 -5.92 6.58
N ARG A 116 12.00 -6.53 7.51
CA ARG A 116 11.25 -5.82 8.53
C ARG A 116 11.50 -6.45 9.89
N ALA A 117 11.80 -5.64 10.90
CA ALA A 117 12.09 -6.10 12.25
C ALA A 117 10.82 -6.47 13.05
N ASP A 118 9.78 -6.91 12.37
CA ASP A 118 8.55 -7.42 12.99
C ASP A 118 8.83 -8.55 13.98
N ARG A 119 7.93 -8.73 14.95
CA ARG A 119 7.92 -9.93 15.77
C ARG A 119 7.53 -11.12 14.91
N PRO A 120 8.36 -12.17 14.84
CA PRO A 120 8.04 -13.36 14.06
C PRO A 120 6.74 -14.00 14.54
N GLN A 121 5.84 -14.27 13.61
CA GLN A 121 4.59 -15.00 13.85
C GLN A 121 4.18 -15.73 12.56
N LYS A 122 3.17 -16.59 12.64
CA LYS A 122 2.69 -17.32 11.47
C LYS A 122 2.29 -16.34 10.34
N GLY A 123 2.95 -16.48 9.19
CA GLY A 123 2.73 -15.60 8.03
C GLY A 123 3.47 -14.27 8.04
N ARG A 124 4.25 -13.96 9.10
CA ARG A 124 5.13 -12.80 9.16
C ARG A 124 6.57 -13.21 9.39
N TYR A 125 7.42 -12.90 8.43
CA TYR A 125 8.85 -13.17 8.46
C TYR A 125 9.62 -11.85 8.46
N ARG A 126 10.83 -11.87 9.01
CA ARG A 126 11.73 -10.72 8.99
C ARG A 126 12.41 -10.50 7.65
N GLU A 127 12.50 -11.54 6.84
CA GLU A 127 12.91 -11.48 5.43
C GLU A 127 11.84 -12.17 4.60
N PHE A 128 11.38 -11.50 3.55
CA PHE A 128 10.42 -12.05 2.61
C PHE A 128 10.56 -11.37 1.25
N TYR A 129 10.04 -11.98 0.21
CA TYR A 129 10.06 -11.42 -1.13
C TYR A 129 8.84 -10.55 -1.40
N GLN A 130 9.08 -9.40 -2.01
CA GLN A 130 8.03 -8.62 -2.67
C GLN A 130 8.14 -8.81 -4.19
N CYS A 131 6.99 -8.82 -4.85
CA CYS A 131 6.84 -8.85 -6.31
C CYS A 131 6.08 -7.59 -6.70
N ASP A 132 6.81 -6.52 -6.92
CA ASP A 132 6.24 -5.20 -7.14
C ASP A 132 6.24 -4.86 -8.63
N ALA A 133 5.17 -4.23 -9.11
CA ALA A 133 5.05 -3.64 -10.43
C ALA A 133 4.55 -2.21 -10.29
N ASP A 134 5.26 -1.26 -10.89
CA ASP A 134 4.94 0.16 -10.83
C ASP A 134 4.99 0.80 -12.21
N VAL A 135 4.17 1.83 -12.38
CA VAL A 135 4.15 2.72 -13.55
C VAL A 135 4.43 4.14 -13.08
N VAL A 136 5.38 4.81 -13.70
CA VAL A 136 5.74 6.21 -13.40
C VAL A 136 5.63 7.04 -14.68
N GLY A 137 5.12 8.28 -14.53
CA GLY A 137 4.99 9.23 -15.62
C GLY A 137 3.70 9.08 -16.45
N SER A 138 2.65 8.49 -15.85
CA SER A 138 1.30 8.45 -16.42
C SER A 138 0.27 8.54 -15.30
N ASP A 139 -0.78 9.33 -15.52
CA ASP A 139 -1.96 9.47 -14.66
C ASP A 139 -3.21 8.80 -15.25
N SER A 140 -3.01 7.99 -16.28
CA SER A 140 -4.09 7.27 -16.95
C SER A 140 -4.66 6.17 -16.06
N LEU A 141 -5.98 6.14 -15.87
CA LEU A 141 -6.70 5.08 -15.16
C LEU A 141 -6.59 3.70 -15.84
N LEU A 142 -6.09 3.64 -17.07
CA LEU A 142 -5.75 2.37 -17.72
C LEU A 142 -4.59 1.66 -17.02
N ASN A 143 -3.76 2.36 -16.25
CA ASN A 143 -2.72 1.72 -15.43
C ASN A 143 -3.35 0.84 -14.34
N GLU A 144 -4.40 1.32 -13.67
CA GLU A 144 -5.15 0.56 -12.67
C GLU A 144 -5.83 -0.65 -13.31
N VAL A 145 -6.44 -0.47 -14.48
CA VAL A 145 -7.06 -1.58 -15.24
C VAL A 145 -6.02 -2.65 -15.55
N GLU A 146 -4.86 -2.26 -16.06
CA GLU A 146 -3.77 -3.18 -16.39
C GLU A 146 -3.23 -3.93 -15.16
N LEU A 147 -3.06 -3.23 -14.03
CA LEU A 147 -2.64 -3.86 -12.78
C LEU A 147 -3.66 -4.91 -12.29
N MET A 148 -4.97 -4.63 -12.41
CA MET A 148 -6.00 -5.61 -12.07
C MET A 148 -5.96 -6.83 -13.01
N GLN A 149 -5.73 -6.62 -14.31
CA GLN A 149 -5.56 -7.72 -15.28
C GLN A 149 -4.30 -8.56 -14.98
N ILE A 150 -3.21 -7.94 -14.54
CA ILE A 150 -1.99 -8.64 -14.11
C ILE A 150 -2.32 -9.54 -12.91
N VAL A 151 -2.99 -9.03 -11.88
CA VAL A 151 -3.41 -9.82 -10.71
C VAL A 151 -4.29 -10.97 -11.14
N ASP A 152 -5.33 -10.71 -11.95
CA ASP A 152 -6.23 -11.74 -12.47
C ASP A 152 -5.47 -12.84 -13.22
N THR A 153 -4.57 -12.45 -14.13
CA THR A 153 -3.78 -13.37 -14.96
C THR A 153 -2.86 -14.25 -14.11
N VAL A 154 -2.17 -13.66 -13.12
CA VAL A 154 -1.26 -14.39 -12.22
C VAL A 154 -2.02 -15.45 -11.43
N PHE A 155 -3.13 -15.08 -10.77
CA PHE A 155 -3.89 -16.03 -9.96
C PHE A 155 -4.61 -17.07 -10.79
N THR A 156 -5.06 -16.73 -11.99
CA THR A 156 -5.62 -17.69 -12.96
C THR A 156 -4.55 -18.73 -13.35
N LYS A 157 -3.32 -18.32 -13.65
CA LYS A 157 -2.20 -19.23 -13.97
C LYS A 157 -1.82 -20.13 -12.79
N PHE A 158 -1.98 -19.66 -11.55
CA PHE A 158 -1.79 -20.47 -10.35
C PHE A 158 -2.94 -21.43 -10.07
N GLY A 159 -4.08 -21.31 -10.76
CA GLY A 159 -5.29 -22.08 -10.48
C GLY A 159 -5.94 -21.72 -9.15
N VAL A 160 -5.70 -20.50 -8.64
CA VAL A 160 -6.24 -19.99 -7.38
C VAL A 160 -7.32 -18.96 -7.70
N ARG A 161 -8.54 -19.22 -7.25
CA ARG A 161 -9.63 -18.25 -7.32
C ARG A 161 -9.46 -17.18 -6.24
N VAL A 162 -9.61 -15.92 -6.64
CA VAL A 162 -9.53 -14.76 -5.75
C VAL A 162 -10.68 -13.79 -6.02
N CYS A 163 -10.99 -12.96 -5.02
CA CYS A 163 -11.78 -11.75 -5.21
C CYS A 163 -10.84 -10.56 -5.09
N ILE A 164 -10.75 -9.76 -6.16
CA ILE A 164 -9.92 -8.56 -6.20
C ILE A 164 -10.74 -7.41 -5.62
N LYS A 165 -10.40 -6.99 -4.40
CA LYS A 165 -11.05 -5.86 -3.75
C LYS A 165 -10.38 -4.56 -4.12
N ILE A 166 -11.17 -3.58 -4.54
CA ILE A 166 -10.70 -2.23 -4.89
C ILE A 166 -11.44 -1.16 -4.10
N ASN A 167 -10.79 -0.04 -3.88
CA ASN A 167 -11.40 1.19 -3.38
C ASN A 167 -10.67 2.41 -3.94
N ASN A 168 -11.25 3.59 -3.77
CA ASN A 168 -10.65 4.85 -4.17
C ASN A 168 -10.55 5.80 -2.97
N ARG A 169 -9.36 6.33 -2.72
CA ARG A 169 -9.13 7.26 -1.61
C ARG A 169 -10.01 8.51 -1.69
N LYS A 170 -10.33 8.99 -2.90
CA LYS A 170 -11.22 10.15 -3.09
C LYS A 170 -12.63 9.87 -2.60
N ILE A 171 -13.12 8.63 -2.75
CA ILE A 171 -14.40 8.20 -2.16
C ILE A 171 -14.34 8.30 -0.64
N LEU A 172 -13.27 7.77 -0.01
CA LEU A 172 -13.09 7.84 1.44
C LEU A 172 -12.98 9.28 1.95
N THR A 173 -12.27 10.13 1.22
CA THR A 173 -12.18 11.57 1.52
C THR A 173 -13.57 12.22 1.44
N GLY A 174 -14.31 11.93 0.38
CA GLY A 174 -15.68 12.43 0.22
C GLY A 174 -16.64 11.97 1.30
N ILE A 175 -16.51 10.71 1.76
CA ILE A 175 -17.29 10.21 2.89
C ILE A 175 -16.98 11.04 4.16
N ALA A 176 -15.71 11.28 4.46
CA ALA A 176 -15.33 12.10 5.62
C ALA A 176 -15.86 13.54 5.53
N GLU A 177 -15.88 14.13 4.32
CA GLU A 177 -16.47 15.47 4.08
C GLU A 177 -17.98 15.49 4.34
N VAL A 178 -18.75 14.56 3.76
CA VAL A 178 -20.23 14.58 3.87
C VAL A 178 -20.74 14.23 5.27
N ILE A 179 -19.97 13.45 6.05
CA ILE A 179 -20.32 13.22 7.45
C ILE A 179 -19.87 14.35 8.38
N GLY A 180 -19.11 15.34 7.87
CA GLY A 180 -18.65 16.50 8.63
C GLY A 180 -17.36 16.32 9.43
N GLU A 181 -16.56 15.29 9.11
CA GLU A 181 -15.35 14.93 9.85
C GLU A 181 -14.09 14.86 8.93
N ALA A 182 -13.99 15.78 7.97
CA ALA A 182 -12.92 15.80 6.97
C ALA A 182 -11.50 15.77 7.56
N GLU A 183 -11.28 16.47 8.68
CA GLU A 183 -9.99 16.53 9.39
C GLU A 183 -9.57 15.18 10.01
N LYS A 184 -10.53 14.27 10.21
CA LYS A 184 -10.33 12.98 10.87
C LYS A 184 -10.38 11.79 9.91
N ILE A 185 -10.13 12.01 8.64
CA ILE A 185 -10.16 10.96 7.62
C ILE A 185 -9.24 9.78 7.99
N VAL A 186 -8.08 10.04 8.59
CA VAL A 186 -7.12 9.00 8.97
C VAL A 186 -7.72 8.11 10.07
N ASP A 187 -8.28 8.71 11.11
CA ASP A 187 -8.88 7.97 12.23
C ASP A 187 -10.07 7.12 11.74
N ILE A 188 -10.93 7.71 10.91
CA ILE A 188 -12.09 7.02 10.30
C ILE A 188 -11.62 5.82 9.47
N THR A 189 -10.63 6.00 8.61
CA THR A 189 -10.16 4.95 7.71
C THR A 189 -9.41 3.84 8.45
N VAL A 190 -8.65 4.17 9.50
CA VAL A 190 -7.98 3.19 10.38
C VAL A 190 -9.00 2.35 11.14
N ALA A 191 -10.07 2.95 11.65
CA ALA A 191 -11.13 2.22 12.34
C ALA A 191 -11.88 1.29 11.37
N ILE A 192 -12.25 1.78 10.19
CA ILE A 192 -12.99 1.00 9.18
C ILE A 192 -12.16 -0.20 8.67
N ASP A 193 -10.84 -0.06 8.45
CA ASP A 193 -9.97 -1.18 8.00
C ASP A 193 -9.94 -2.36 8.99
N LYS A 194 -10.39 -2.13 10.21
CA LYS A 194 -10.48 -3.18 11.24
C LYS A 194 -11.83 -3.90 11.25
N LEU A 195 -12.82 -3.47 10.46
CA LEU A 195 -14.21 -3.96 10.52
C LEU A 195 -14.29 -5.48 10.48
N ASP A 196 -13.61 -6.12 9.53
CA ASP A 196 -13.59 -7.58 9.38
C ASP A 196 -12.96 -8.32 10.58
N LYS A 197 -12.14 -7.63 11.37
CA LYS A 197 -11.39 -8.23 12.49
C LYS A 197 -12.08 -8.07 13.83
N ILE A 198 -12.65 -6.88 14.07
CA ILE A 198 -13.21 -6.52 15.39
C ILE A 198 -14.72 -6.35 15.39
N GLY A 199 -15.36 -6.29 14.22
CA GLY A 199 -16.80 -6.11 14.08
C GLY A 199 -17.26 -4.67 14.24
N LEU A 200 -18.50 -4.40 13.82
CA LEU A 200 -19.09 -3.07 13.71
C LEU A 200 -19.18 -2.33 15.05
N ASP A 201 -19.57 -3.02 16.12
CA ASP A 201 -19.72 -2.40 17.45
C ASP A 201 -18.39 -1.86 17.98
N ASN A 202 -17.31 -2.63 17.82
CA ASN A 202 -15.98 -2.20 18.25
C ASN A 202 -15.40 -1.10 17.35
N VAL A 203 -15.69 -1.11 16.03
CA VAL A 203 -15.37 0.00 15.13
C VAL A 203 -16.05 1.28 15.57
N ASN A 204 -17.34 1.22 15.91
CA ASN A 204 -18.08 2.38 16.40
C ASN A 204 -17.53 2.91 17.73
N GLU A 205 -17.11 2.01 18.64
CA GLU A 205 -16.46 2.40 19.90
C GLU A 205 -15.11 3.08 19.64
N GLU A 206 -14.30 2.57 18.72
CA GLU A 206 -13.04 3.19 18.32
C GLU A 206 -13.27 4.59 17.73
N LEU A 207 -14.23 4.75 16.81
CA LEU A 207 -14.60 6.05 16.25
C LEU A 207 -15.01 7.06 17.32
N ARG A 208 -15.77 6.64 18.34
CA ARG A 208 -16.13 7.50 19.49
C ARG A 208 -14.90 7.91 20.28
N ASN A 209 -13.98 6.99 20.54
CA ASN A 209 -12.74 7.25 21.27
C ASN A 209 -11.84 8.24 20.51
N ASP A 210 -11.86 8.22 19.19
CA ASP A 210 -11.16 9.15 18.31
C ASP A 210 -11.92 10.49 18.16
N GLY A 211 -13.04 10.63 18.87
CA GLY A 211 -13.82 11.87 18.95
C GLY A 211 -14.68 12.15 17.70
N ILE A 212 -15.03 11.12 16.94
CA ILE A 212 -16.04 11.22 15.86
C ILE A 212 -17.41 11.39 16.50
N SER A 213 -18.21 12.33 15.98
CA SER A 213 -19.55 12.63 16.51
C SER A 213 -20.53 11.46 16.27
N GLU A 214 -21.51 11.29 17.16
CA GLU A 214 -22.56 10.26 16.99
C GLU A 214 -23.32 10.45 15.68
N GLU A 215 -23.61 11.70 15.30
CA GLU A 215 -24.25 12.00 14.03
C GLU A 215 -23.44 11.54 12.82
N ALA A 216 -22.11 11.71 12.85
CA ALA A 216 -21.22 11.23 11.81
C ALA A 216 -21.16 9.70 11.77
N ILE A 217 -21.13 9.04 12.94
CA ILE A 217 -21.15 7.58 13.05
C ILE A 217 -22.47 7.03 12.47
N GLU A 218 -23.62 7.63 12.78
CA GLU A 218 -24.92 7.21 12.24
C GLU A 218 -24.96 7.36 10.71
N LYS A 219 -24.42 8.45 10.14
CA LYS A 219 -24.31 8.65 8.69
C LYS A 219 -23.36 7.64 8.03
N LEU A 220 -22.35 7.18 8.75
CA LEU A 220 -21.36 6.25 8.24
C LEU A 220 -21.88 4.79 8.17
N GLN A 221 -22.80 4.40 9.04
CA GLN A 221 -23.30 3.01 9.13
C GLN A 221 -23.81 2.44 7.78
N PRO A 222 -24.71 3.12 7.03
CA PRO A 222 -25.20 2.58 5.78
C PRO A 222 -24.12 2.51 4.68
N ILE A 223 -23.04 3.28 4.82
CA ILE A 223 -21.93 3.31 3.86
C ILE A 223 -21.02 2.09 4.10
N ILE A 224 -20.59 1.85 5.34
CA ILE A 224 -19.66 0.76 5.67
C ILE A 224 -20.33 -0.62 5.66
N SER A 225 -21.65 -0.69 5.76
CA SER A 225 -22.45 -1.92 5.64
C SER A 225 -23.05 -2.12 4.24
N LEU A 226 -22.64 -1.29 3.28
CA LEU A 226 -23.16 -1.35 1.92
C LEU A 226 -22.81 -2.67 1.24
N SER A 227 -23.82 -3.38 0.77
CA SER A 227 -23.72 -4.66 0.08
C SER A 227 -24.43 -4.62 -1.27
N GLY A 228 -24.19 -5.60 -2.11
CA GLY A 228 -24.78 -5.69 -3.45
C GLY A 228 -23.70 -5.71 -4.55
N SER A 229 -24.13 -5.60 -5.78
CA SER A 229 -23.25 -5.49 -6.95
C SER A 229 -22.44 -4.20 -6.94
N ASN A 230 -21.36 -4.15 -7.71
CA ASN A 230 -20.55 -2.93 -7.85
C ASN A 230 -21.37 -1.76 -8.39
N ASP A 231 -22.26 -2.01 -9.33
CA ASP A 231 -23.14 -0.98 -9.94
C ASP A 231 -24.10 -0.39 -8.89
N GLU A 232 -24.74 -1.25 -8.06
CA GLU A 232 -25.60 -0.83 -6.95
C GLU A 232 -24.82 -0.02 -5.89
N LYS A 233 -23.63 -0.50 -5.52
CA LYS A 233 -22.75 0.22 -4.58
C LYS A 233 -22.39 1.61 -5.10
N LEU A 234 -22.00 1.72 -6.37
CA LEU A 234 -21.66 2.99 -7.01
C LEU A 234 -22.86 3.95 -7.10
N GLU A 235 -24.07 3.44 -7.36
CA GLU A 235 -25.27 4.26 -7.39
C GLU A 235 -25.59 4.85 -6.01
N VAL A 236 -25.53 4.03 -4.97
CA VAL A 236 -25.81 4.49 -3.59
C VAL A 236 -24.75 5.48 -3.13
N ILE A 237 -23.47 5.17 -3.31
CA ILE A 237 -22.38 6.05 -2.84
C ILE A 237 -22.35 7.37 -3.62
N SER A 238 -22.72 7.37 -4.91
CA SER A 238 -22.84 8.59 -5.70
C SER A 238 -23.86 9.55 -5.10
N LYS A 239 -25.03 9.05 -4.67
CA LYS A 239 -26.07 9.85 -4.01
C LYS A 239 -25.60 10.39 -2.66
N VAL A 240 -24.90 9.55 -1.88
CA VAL A 240 -24.35 9.97 -0.58
C VAL A 240 -23.31 11.08 -0.75
N LEU A 241 -22.53 11.04 -1.82
CA LEU A 241 -21.43 11.97 -2.07
C LEU A 241 -21.83 13.22 -2.89
N GLU A 242 -23.12 13.48 -3.15
CA GLU A 242 -23.59 14.65 -3.90
C GLU A 242 -23.05 15.99 -3.35
N GLY A 243 -22.70 16.06 -2.05
CA GLY A 243 -22.09 17.23 -1.42
C GLY A 243 -20.56 17.31 -1.49
N SER A 244 -19.87 16.31 -2.08
CA SER A 244 -18.41 16.24 -2.16
C SER A 244 -17.93 16.10 -3.61
N GLU A 245 -17.30 17.15 -4.12
CA GLU A 245 -16.74 17.14 -5.48
C GLU A 245 -15.64 16.09 -5.64
N ILE A 246 -14.74 15.97 -4.62
CA ILE A 246 -13.68 14.96 -4.63
C ILE A 246 -14.24 13.54 -4.53
N GLY A 247 -15.30 13.35 -3.74
CA GLY A 247 -15.96 12.06 -3.61
C GLY A 247 -16.59 11.61 -4.93
N LEU A 248 -17.33 12.50 -5.61
CA LEU A 248 -17.91 12.24 -6.93
C LEU A 248 -16.85 11.94 -7.98
N LYS A 249 -15.69 12.62 -7.94
CA LYS A 249 -14.56 12.31 -8.81
C LYS A 249 -14.05 10.90 -8.57
N GLY A 250 -13.95 10.46 -7.31
CA GLY A 250 -13.58 9.09 -6.95
C GLY A 250 -14.57 8.05 -7.48
N VAL A 251 -15.87 8.34 -7.44
CA VAL A 251 -16.92 7.48 -8.02
C VAL A 251 -16.75 7.36 -9.53
N GLU A 252 -16.56 8.49 -10.25
CA GLU A 252 -16.33 8.51 -11.69
C GLU A 252 -15.12 7.66 -12.11
N GLU A 253 -13.99 7.82 -11.43
CA GLU A 253 -12.76 7.06 -11.67
C GLU A 253 -12.97 5.55 -11.43
N THR A 254 -13.60 5.20 -10.31
CA THR A 254 -13.89 3.81 -9.96
C THR A 254 -14.84 3.17 -10.96
N LYS A 255 -15.87 3.89 -11.38
CA LYS A 255 -16.80 3.43 -12.41
C LYS A 255 -16.09 3.19 -13.74
N PHE A 256 -15.22 4.10 -14.18
CA PHE A 256 -14.43 3.94 -15.40
C PHE A 256 -13.60 2.64 -15.36
N ILE A 257 -12.91 2.39 -14.24
CA ILE A 257 -12.09 1.18 -14.06
C ILE A 257 -12.96 -0.08 -14.14
N LEU A 258 -14.08 -0.12 -13.39
CA LEU A 258 -14.96 -1.28 -13.34
C LEU A 258 -15.64 -1.56 -14.69
N ASP A 259 -16.12 -0.52 -15.39
CA ASP A 259 -16.73 -0.66 -16.72
C ASP A 259 -15.71 -1.16 -17.75
N THR A 260 -14.48 -0.65 -17.68
CA THR A 260 -13.40 -1.09 -18.57
C THR A 260 -13.03 -2.54 -18.29
N LEU A 261 -12.87 -2.94 -17.02
CA LEU A 261 -12.58 -4.33 -16.64
C LEU A 261 -13.72 -5.29 -17.04
N LYS A 262 -14.97 -4.85 -16.95
CA LYS A 262 -16.13 -5.61 -17.39
C LYS A 262 -16.12 -5.85 -18.92
N SER A 263 -15.65 -4.86 -19.69
CA SER A 263 -15.57 -5.00 -21.16
C SER A 263 -14.38 -5.84 -21.62
N VAL A 264 -13.23 -5.80 -20.94
CA VAL A 264 -12.08 -6.66 -21.28
C VAL A 264 -12.20 -8.08 -20.72
N GLY A 265 -13.01 -8.27 -19.67
CA GLY A 265 -13.25 -9.54 -19.01
C GLY A 265 -12.13 -9.93 -18.04
N LEU A 266 -12.53 -10.45 -16.88
CA LEU A 266 -11.64 -11.07 -15.88
C LEU A 266 -12.09 -12.51 -15.63
N ASN A 267 -11.15 -13.35 -15.22
CA ASN A 267 -11.44 -14.72 -14.78
C ASN A 267 -11.84 -14.80 -13.31
N ASN A 268 -11.40 -13.81 -12.53
CA ASN A 268 -11.66 -13.69 -11.10
C ASN A 268 -12.66 -12.55 -10.84
N GLU A 269 -13.26 -12.60 -9.66
CA GLU A 269 -14.19 -11.56 -9.21
C GLU A 269 -13.47 -10.28 -8.86
N ILE A 270 -14.11 -9.13 -9.15
CA ILE A 270 -13.68 -7.81 -8.68
C ILE A 270 -14.80 -7.16 -7.88
N GLU A 271 -14.47 -6.65 -6.71
CA GLU A 271 -15.42 -6.05 -5.79
C GLU A 271 -14.98 -4.66 -5.35
N LEU A 272 -15.90 -3.68 -5.46
CA LEU A 272 -15.76 -2.40 -4.75
C LEU A 272 -16.03 -2.64 -3.26
N ASP A 273 -15.00 -2.42 -2.44
CA ASP A 273 -15.07 -2.59 -0.99
C ASP A 273 -14.72 -1.27 -0.29
N LEU A 274 -15.74 -0.56 0.17
CA LEU A 274 -15.59 0.74 0.82
C LEU A 274 -14.87 0.67 2.19
N THR A 275 -14.73 -0.54 2.73
CA THR A 275 -14.00 -0.75 3.99
C THR A 275 -12.50 -1.00 3.77
N LEU A 276 -12.07 -1.17 2.53
CA LEU A 276 -10.65 -1.29 2.18
C LEU A 276 -9.98 0.08 2.26
N ALA A 277 -9.33 0.38 3.40
CA ALA A 277 -8.77 1.70 3.70
C ALA A 277 -7.27 1.69 4.04
N ARG A 278 -6.54 0.67 3.59
CA ARG A 278 -5.12 0.47 3.88
C ARG A 278 -4.22 1.55 3.25
N GLY A 279 -3.10 1.85 3.93
CA GLY A 279 -2.07 2.74 3.41
C GLY A 279 -2.42 4.23 3.49
N LEU A 280 -3.39 4.61 4.32
CA LEU A 280 -3.77 6.01 4.56
C LEU A 280 -3.07 6.63 5.78
N ASN A 281 -2.18 5.88 6.43
CA ASN A 281 -1.41 6.31 7.61
C ASN A 281 -0.16 7.08 7.20
#